data_0baf0c4a43205160258cd1258378c9d4
#
_entry.id   0baf0c4a43205160258cd1258378c9d4
#
_cell.length_a   1.000
_cell.length_b   1.000
_cell.length_c   1.000
_cell.angle_alpha   90.00
_cell.angle_beta   90.00
_cell.angle_gamma   90.00
#
_symmetry.space_group_name_H-M   'P 1'
#
loop_
_entity.id
_entity.type
_entity.pdbx_description
1 polymer ?
#
loop_
_entity_poly.entity_id
_entity_poly.type
_entity_poly.pdbx_seq_one_letter_code
_entity_poly.pdbx_strand_id
1 'polypeptide(L)'
;MIGGFTMKHKLKDPGSAITHLIGMILAAIVSIPLIIKSFLSGDYVRIISLIIFTISMIGLYGASTAYHSFNISPMINKKLKKLDHAMIFVLIAGSYTPICTIVLGGTLGYGLLSVIWIIAILGIVFKMFWVTCPKWVSSVMYIAMGWLCIVAIAPIIHSLSKTSFGWLLA
;
A
#
# COMPACT_ATOMS: atom_id res chain seq x y z
N MET A 1 27.30 3.56 -43.35
CA MET A 1 26.01 2.94 -42.92
C MET A 1 25.88 3.11 -41.43
N ILE A 2 25.11 4.11 -40.99
CA ILE A 2 24.87 4.35 -39.55
C ILE A 2 23.61 3.56 -39.22
N GLY A 3 23.81 2.38 -38.65
CA GLY A 3 22.71 1.55 -38.16
C GLY A 3 22.00 2.23 -37.01
N GLY A 4 20.80 2.76 -37.28
CA GLY A 4 19.94 3.34 -36.27
C GLY A 4 19.52 2.30 -35.23
N PHE A 5 20.07 2.43 -34.03
CA PHE A 5 19.71 1.62 -32.87
C PHE A 5 18.35 2.13 -32.34
N THR A 6 17.26 1.72 -32.98
CA THR A 6 15.92 1.94 -32.43
C THR A 6 15.70 0.95 -31.29
N MET A 7 16.09 1.34 -30.07
CA MET A 7 15.62 0.64 -28.86
C MET A 7 14.11 0.82 -28.76
N LYS A 8 13.34 -0.12 -29.31
CA LYS A 8 11.92 -0.26 -28.94
C LYS A 8 11.89 -0.69 -27.47
N HIS A 9 11.72 0.27 -26.58
CA HIS A 9 11.43 -0.01 -25.16
C HIS A 9 10.07 -0.71 -25.07
N LYS A 10 10.08 -2.05 -25.22
CA LYS A 10 8.88 -2.84 -24.87
C LYS A 10 8.76 -2.85 -23.37
N LEU A 11 7.61 -2.42 -22.86
CA LEU A 11 7.25 -2.60 -21.46
C LEU A 11 7.39 -4.09 -21.13
N LYS A 12 7.90 -4.40 -19.95
CA LYS A 12 8.11 -5.77 -19.47
C LYS A 12 6.78 -6.53 -19.38
N ASP A 13 5.78 -5.94 -18.73
CA ASP A 13 4.42 -6.46 -18.57
C ASP A 13 3.43 -5.32 -18.84
N PRO A 14 3.04 -5.04 -20.11
CA PRO A 14 2.28 -3.83 -20.46
C PRO A 14 0.94 -3.69 -19.73
N GLY A 15 0.20 -4.78 -19.53
CA GLY A 15 -1.08 -4.77 -18.85
C GLY A 15 -0.95 -4.28 -17.41
N SER A 16 -0.07 -4.91 -16.62
CA SER A 16 0.18 -4.52 -15.24
C SER A 16 0.79 -3.12 -15.13
N ALA A 17 1.73 -2.77 -16.02
CA ALA A 17 2.35 -1.45 -16.02
C ALA A 17 1.32 -0.32 -16.21
N ILE A 18 0.41 -0.48 -17.17
CA ILE A 18 -0.60 0.53 -17.48
C ILE A 18 -1.67 0.61 -16.38
N THR A 19 -2.19 -0.52 -15.92
CA THR A 19 -3.22 -0.53 -14.87
C THR A 19 -2.72 0.06 -13.56
N HIS A 20 -1.46 -0.24 -13.17
CA HIS A 20 -0.88 0.33 -11.96
C HIS A 20 -0.52 1.81 -12.12
N LEU A 21 -0.11 2.25 -13.31
CA LEU A 21 0.09 3.67 -13.58
C LEU A 21 -1.22 4.45 -13.46
N ILE A 22 -2.31 3.93 -14.04
CA ILE A 22 -3.64 4.51 -13.89
C ILE A 22 -4.03 4.55 -12.41
N GLY A 23 -3.83 3.47 -11.67
CA GLY A 23 -4.06 3.41 -10.24
C GLY A 23 -3.27 4.46 -9.46
N MET A 24 -2.00 4.67 -9.79
CA MET A 24 -1.15 5.70 -9.18
C MET A 24 -1.70 7.10 -9.43
N ILE A 25 -2.08 7.41 -10.67
CA ILE A 25 -2.63 8.73 -11.03
C ILE A 25 -3.96 8.97 -10.31
N LEU A 26 -4.86 7.99 -10.32
CA LEU A 26 -6.15 8.09 -9.62
C LEU A 26 -5.94 8.26 -8.11
N ALA A 27 -5.03 7.48 -7.50
CA ALA A 27 -4.68 7.59 -6.10
C ALA A 27 -4.19 9.01 -5.76
N ALA A 28 -3.30 9.58 -6.58
CA ALA A 28 -2.81 10.94 -6.38
C ALA A 28 -3.94 11.98 -6.48
N ILE A 29 -4.80 11.89 -7.50
CA ILE A 29 -5.92 12.83 -7.69
C ILE A 29 -6.92 12.77 -6.54
N VAL A 30 -7.36 11.55 -6.16
CA VAL A 30 -8.35 11.37 -5.08
C VAL A 30 -7.79 11.74 -3.71
N SER A 31 -6.48 11.66 -3.54
CA SER A 31 -5.81 12.06 -2.29
C SER A 31 -5.84 13.57 -2.04
N ILE A 32 -5.92 14.39 -3.09
CA ILE A 32 -5.91 15.86 -2.95
C ILE A 32 -7.05 16.35 -2.03
N PRO A 33 -8.34 16.09 -2.33
CA PRO A 33 -9.42 16.54 -1.47
C PRO A 33 -9.38 15.90 -0.08
N LEU A 34 -8.91 14.65 0.03
CA LEU A 34 -8.76 13.96 1.30
C LEU A 34 -7.74 14.67 2.20
N ILE A 35 -6.60 15.03 1.66
CA ILE A 35 -5.52 15.72 2.37
C ILE A 35 -5.94 17.15 2.72
N ILE A 36 -6.55 17.91 1.78
CA ILE A 36 -7.06 19.25 2.05
C ILE A 36 -8.06 19.20 3.22
N LYS A 37 -9.03 18.29 3.18
CA LYS A 37 -10.03 18.13 4.23
C LYS A 37 -9.40 17.76 5.58
N SER A 38 -8.33 16.99 5.58
CA SER A 38 -7.60 16.65 6.80
C SER A 38 -6.92 17.86 7.41
N PHE A 39 -6.27 18.70 6.61
CA PHE A 39 -5.67 19.95 7.08
C PHE A 39 -6.70 20.91 7.64
N LEU A 40 -7.85 21.04 7.00
CA LEU A 40 -8.94 21.89 7.48
C LEU A 40 -9.54 21.43 8.82
N SER A 41 -9.33 20.17 9.21
CA SER A 41 -9.80 19.68 10.52
C SER A 41 -8.96 20.16 11.69
N GLY A 42 -7.73 20.62 11.48
CA GLY A 42 -6.78 21.00 12.52
C GLY A 42 -6.28 19.84 13.40
N ASP A 43 -6.68 18.60 13.11
CA ASP A 43 -6.31 17.41 13.88
C ASP A 43 -5.03 16.77 13.29
N TYR A 44 -3.93 16.92 14.00
CA TYR A 44 -2.62 16.39 13.58
C TYR A 44 -2.62 14.85 13.42
N VAL A 45 -3.34 14.12 14.28
CA VAL A 45 -3.41 12.65 14.19
C VAL A 45 -4.08 12.25 12.88
N ARG A 46 -5.17 12.93 12.54
CA ARG A 46 -5.88 12.72 11.25
C ARG A 46 -4.98 13.06 10.06
N ILE A 47 -4.32 14.21 10.10
CA ILE A 47 -3.44 14.67 9.01
C ILE A 47 -2.33 13.64 8.77
N ILE A 48 -1.57 13.27 9.81
CA ILE A 48 -0.45 12.34 9.69
C ILE A 48 -0.93 10.97 9.20
N SER A 49 -2.03 10.46 9.75
CA SER A 49 -2.57 9.14 9.40
C SER A 49 -2.99 9.06 7.93
N LEU A 50 -3.65 10.10 7.42
CA LEU A 50 -4.09 10.15 6.02
C LEU A 50 -2.92 10.40 5.07
N ILE A 51 -1.88 11.13 5.47
CA ILE A 51 -0.64 11.27 4.72
C ILE A 51 0.06 9.90 4.59
N ILE A 52 0.19 9.14 5.69
CA ILE A 52 0.80 7.80 5.67
C ILE A 52 0.03 6.89 4.72
N PHE A 53 -1.29 6.85 4.81
CA PHE A 53 -2.13 6.05 3.91
C PHE A 53 -1.92 6.44 2.44
N THR A 54 -2.01 7.74 2.13
CA THR A 54 -1.86 8.27 0.77
C THR A 54 -0.49 7.94 0.17
N ILE A 55 0.59 8.20 0.92
CA ILE A 55 1.96 7.90 0.46
C ILE A 55 2.14 6.40 0.25
N SER A 56 1.60 5.55 1.12
CA SER A 56 1.69 4.10 0.97
C SER A 56 0.96 3.60 -0.28
N MET A 57 -0.20 4.16 -0.59
CA MET A 57 -0.99 3.81 -1.77
C MET A 57 -0.30 4.26 -3.07
N ILE A 58 0.11 5.52 -3.16
CA ILE A 58 0.84 6.03 -4.33
C ILE A 58 2.17 5.29 -4.49
N GLY A 59 2.86 5.03 -3.38
CA GLY A 59 4.13 4.31 -3.37
C GLY A 59 4.02 2.87 -3.88
N LEU A 60 2.96 2.13 -3.49
CA LEU A 60 2.72 0.79 -4.02
C LEU A 60 2.51 0.84 -5.53
N TYR A 61 1.58 1.66 -6.00
CA TYR A 61 1.29 1.73 -7.43
C TYR A 61 2.51 2.21 -8.24
N GLY A 62 3.29 3.17 -7.70
CA GLY A 62 4.52 3.64 -8.34
C GLY A 62 5.61 2.56 -8.41
N ALA A 63 5.85 1.84 -7.31
CA ALA A 63 6.82 0.74 -7.28
C ALA A 63 6.42 -0.39 -8.23
N SER A 64 5.13 -0.74 -8.27
CA SER A 64 4.61 -1.77 -9.15
C SER A 64 4.67 -1.34 -10.61
N THR A 65 4.30 -0.10 -10.93
CA THR A 65 4.48 0.48 -12.28
C THR A 65 5.93 0.38 -12.72
N ALA A 66 6.88 0.78 -11.88
CA ALA A 66 8.29 0.71 -12.20
C ALA A 66 8.77 -0.74 -12.45
N TYR A 67 8.36 -1.68 -11.59
CA TYR A 67 8.73 -3.09 -11.73
C TYR A 67 8.19 -3.72 -13.01
N HIS A 68 6.96 -3.40 -13.40
CA HIS A 68 6.32 -3.95 -14.61
C HIS A 68 6.66 -3.20 -15.90
N SER A 69 7.14 -1.96 -15.80
CA SER A 69 7.57 -1.17 -16.96
C SER A 69 9.00 -1.48 -17.39
N PHE A 70 9.93 -1.59 -16.45
CA PHE A 70 11.35 -1.61 -16.77
C PHE A 70 11.93 -3.01 -16.79
N ASN A 71 12.73 -3.29 -17.85
CA ASN A 71 13.58 -4.47 -17.97
C ASN A 71 15.01 -4.00 -18.29
N ILE A 72 15.78 -3.65 -17.25
CA ILE A 72 17.07 -2.98 -17.39
C ILE A 72 18.22 -3.99 -17.25
N SER A 73 18.31 -4.65 -16.09
CA SER A 73 19.29 -5.69 -15.81
C SER A 73 18.78 -6.65 -14.74
N PRO A 74 19.31 -7.88 -14.63
CA PRO A 74 18.88 -8.84 -13.60
C PRO A 74 18.96 -8.28 -12.18
N MET A 75 20.01 -7.49 -11.89
CA MET A 75 20.20 -6.86 -10.59
C MET A 75 19.14 -5.79 -10.30
N ILE A 76 18.89 -4.88 -11.24
CA ILE A 76 17.90 -3.81 -11.11
C ILE A 76 16.49 -4.41 -11.04
N ASN A 77 16.18 -5.35 -11.91
CA ASN A 77 14.89 -6.03 -11.92
C ASN A 77 14.60 -6.73 -10.58
N LYS A 78 15.62 -7.33 -9.95
CA LYS A 78 15.51 -7.93 -8.62
C LYS A 78 15.25 -6.87 -7.53
N LYS A 79 15.89 -5.71 -7.61
CA LYS A 79 15.64 -4.58 -6.67
C LYS A 79 14.22 -4.03 -6.82
N LEU A 80 13.76 -3.81 -8.06
CA LEU A 80 12.40 -3.36 -8.34
C LEU A 80 11.35 -4.36 -7.84
N LYS A 81 11.59 -5.66 -8.03
CA LYS A 81 10.72 -6.71 -7.49
C LYS A 81 10.66 -6.70 -5.96
N LYS A 82 11.79 -6.48 -5.30
CA LYS A 82 11.82 -6.35 -3.83
C LYS A 82 11.02 -5.16 -3.36
N LEU A 83 11.16 -4.02 -4.03
CA LEU A 83 10.43 -2.79 -3.71
C LEU A 83 8.92 -3.00 -3.90
N ASP A 84 8.50 -3.51 -5.05
CA ASP A 84 7.10 -3.82 -5.36
C ASP A 84 6.45 -4.70 -4.28
N HIS A 85 7.11 -5.82 -3.91
CA HIS A 85 6.59 -6.71 -2.88
C HIS A 85 6.63 -6.10 -1.45
N ALA A 86 7.63 -5.27 -1.15
CA ALA A 86 7.72 -4.58 0.15
C ALA A 86 6.59 -3.56 0.31
N MET A 87 6.26 -2.84 -0.77
CA MET A 87 5.21 -1.82 -0.73
C MET A 87 3.81 -2.39 -0.47
N ILE A 88 3.57 -3.68 -0.71
CA ILE A 88 2.31 -4.33 -0.34
C ILE A 88 2.15 -4.31 1.20
N PHE A 89 3.19 -4.66 1.95
CA PHE A 89 3.16 -4.59 3.42
C PHE A 89 2.96 -3.15 3.91
N VAL A 90 3.64 -2.20 3.27
CA VAL A 90 3.51 -0.77 3.59
C VAL A 90 2.08 -0.28 3.34
N LEU A 91 1.45 -0.68 2.22
CA LEU A 91 0.06 -0.29 1.96
C LEU A 91 -0.91 -0.92 2.95
N ILE A 92 -0.76 -2.21 3.28
CA ILE A 92 -1.62 -2.84 4.28
C ILE A 92 -1.50 -2.09 5.62
N ALA A 93 -0.29 -1.86 6.13
CA ALA A 93 -0.09 -1.12 7.37
C ALA A 93 -0.57 0.33 7.28
N GLY A 94 -0.33 0.99 6.14
CA GLY A 94 -0.78 2.34 5.86
C GLY A 94 -2.30 2.48 5.85
N SER A 95 -3.04 1.49 5.33
CA SER A 95 -4.50 1.48 5.34
C SER A 95 -5.10 1.27 6.74
N TYR A 96 -4.44 0.50 7.60
CA TYR A 96 -4.83 0.37 9.01
C TYR A 96 -4.59 1.64 9.81
N THR A 97 -3.61 2.47 9.42
CA THR A 97 -3.21 3.63 10.19
C THR A 97 -4.39 4.58 10.49
N PRO A 98 -5.16 5.10 9.53
CA PRO A 98 -6.29 5.98 9.83
C PRO A 98 -7.42 5.25 10.57
N ILE A 99 -7.66 3.98 10.30
CA ILE A 99 -8.69 3.19 11.01
C ILE A 99 -8.34 3.06 12.48
N CYS A 100 -7.09 2.71 12.78
CA CYS A 100 -6.63 2.50 14.14
C CYS A 100 -6.54 3.82 14.94
N THR A 101 -6.15 4.92 14.29
CA THR A 101 -5.92 6.18 14.99
C THR A 101 -7.17 7.06 15.07
N ILE A 102 -8.00 7.08 14.00
CA ILE A 102 -9.14 8.00 13.90
C ILE A 102 -10.44 7.32 14.32
N VAL A 103 -10.65 6.05 13.91
CA VAL A 103 -11.92 5.34 14.16
C VAL A 103 -11.89 4.62 15.51
N LEU A 104 -10.85 3.83 15.76
CA LEU A 104 -10.72 3.06 17.00
C LEU A 104 -10.19 3.91 18.16
N GLY A 105 -9.07 4.59 17.95
CA GLY A 105 -8.39 5.35 19.00
C GLY A 105 -7.98 4.50 20.21
N GLY A 106 -7.55 5.16 21.29
CA GLY A 106 -7.26 4.54 22.56
C GLY A 106 -6.27 3.38 22.51
N THR A 107 -6.22 2.59 23.58
CA THR A 107 -5.26 1.48 23.72
C THR A 107 -5.45 0.39 22.65
N LEU A 108 -6.68 0.08 22.27
CA LEU A 108 -6.97 -0.94 21.25
C LEU A 108 -6.46 -0.50 19.88
N GLY A 109 -6.77 0.74 19.47
CA GLY A 109 -6.35 1.25 18.17
C GLY A 109 -4.83 1.32 18.04
N TYR A 110 -4.15 1.94 19.01
CA TYR A 110 -2.69 2.04 18.97
C TYR A 110 -1.99 0.70 19.17
N GLY A 111 -2.55 -0.21 19.96
CA GLY A 111 -2.04 -1.58 20.12
C GLY A 111 -2.09 -2.36 18.81
N LEU A 112 -3.24 -2.35 18.13
CA LEU A 112 -3.41 -2.99 16.82
C LEU A 112 -2.48 -2.36 15.78
N LEU A 113 -2.37 -1.04 15.74
CA LEU A 113 -1.48 -0.32 14.84
C LEU A 113 -0.02 -0.76 15.01
N SER A 114 0.42 -0.86 16.27
CA SER A 114 1.79 -1.31 16.58
C SER A 114 2.05 -2.73 16.07
N VAL A 115 1.12 -3.66 16.33
CA VAL A 115 1.23 -5.05 15.85
C VAL A 115 1.31 -5.09 14.32
N ILE A 116 0.43 -4.36 13.62
CA ILE A 116 0.39 -4.33 12.16
C ILE A 116 1.70 -3.80 11.57
N TRP A 117 2.24 -2.69 12.11
CA TRP A 117 3.51 -2.15 11.62
C TRP A 117 4.70 -3.05 11.92
N ILE A 118 4.72 -3.73 13.08
CA ILE A 118 5.75 -4.73 13.38
C ILE A 118 5.71 -5.87 12.36
N ILE A 119 4.52 -6.42 12.08
CA ILE A 119 4.36 -7.49 11.08
C ILE A 119 4.76 -6.99 9.68
N ALA A 120 4.40 -5.76 9.32
CA ALA A 120 4.81 -5.17 8.04
C ALA A 120 6.34 -5.09 7.91
N ILE A 121 7.02 -4.59 8.95
CA ILE A 121 8.48 -4.49 8.96
C ILE A 121 9.12 -5.88 8.84
N LEU A 122 8.64 -6.86 9.59
CA LEU A 122 9.14 -8.25 9.50
C LEU A 122 8.90 -8.84 8.10
N GLY A 123 7.75 -8.58 7.49
CA GLY A 123 7.42 -8.99 6.13
C GLY A 123 8.32 -8.33 5.08
N ILE A 124 8.62 -7.05 5.24
CA ILE A 124 9.56 -6.32 4.37
C ILE A 124 10.96 -6.92 4.50
N VAL A 125 11.45 -7.12 5.72
CA VAL A 125 12.75 -7.75 5.98
C VAL A 125 12.82 -9.14 5.34
N PHE A 126 11.79 -9.96 5.55
CA PHE A 126 11.70 -11.27 4.90
C PHE A 126 11.81 -11.17 3.37
N LYS A 127 11.12 -10.21 2.74
CA LYS A 127 11.19 -10.00 1.29
C LYS A 127 12.53 -9.47 0.81
N MET A 128 13.25 -8.73 1.63
CA MET A 128 14.62 -8.30 1.28
C MET A 128 15.57 -9.49 1.17
N PHE A 129 15.40 -10.50 2.01
CA PHE A 129 16.23 -11.71 1.96
C PHE A 129 15.71 -12.73 0.95
N TRP A 130 14.39 -12.96 0.87
CA TRP A 130 13.79 -14.02 0.04
C TRP A 130 12.65 -13.53 -0.85
N VAL A 131 12.95 -12.67 -1.81
CA VAL A 131 11.95 -12.14 -2.78
C VAL A 131 11.42 -13.19 -3.76
N THR A 132 12.15 -14.29 -3.94
CA THR A 132 11.79 -15.40 -4.84
C THR A 132 11.05 -16.55 -4.14
N CYS A 133 10.59 -16.35 -2.91
CA CYS A 133 9.81 -17.35 -2.18
C CYS A 133 8.56 -17.78 -3.00
N PRO A 134 8.04 -18.98 -2.78
CA PRO A 134 6.82 -19.42 -3.44
C PRO A 134 5.68 -18.40 -3.29
N LYS A 135 4.87 -18.23 -4.33
CA LYS A 135 3.80 -17.22 -4.34
C LYS A 135 2.82 -17.38 -3.18
N TRP A 136 2.49 -18.61 -2.81
CA TRP A 136 1.56 -18.89 -1.71
C TRP A 136 2.06 -18.36 -0.36
N VAL A 137 3.39 -18.39 -0.10
CA VAL A 137 3.97 -17.83 1.14
C VAL A 137 3.66 -16.34 1.23
N SER A 138 3.88 -15.61 0.13
CA SER A 138 3.56 -14.18 0.07
C SER A 138 2.07 -13.91 0.28
N SER A 139 1.23 -14.68 -0.42
CA SER A 139 -0.24 -14.54 -0.33
C SER A 139 -0.74 -14.81 1.09
N VAL A 140 -0.25 -15.85 1.76
CA VAL A 140 -0.61 -16.15 3.15
C VAL A 140 -0.22 -15.01 4.08
N MET A 141 0.99 -14.43 3.93
CA MET A 141 1.44 -13.31 4.76
C MET A 141 0.54 -12.07 4.58
N TYR A 142 0.19 -11.73 3.33
CA TYR A 142 -0.67 -10.57 3.04
C TYR A 142 -2.10 -10.79 3.54
N ILE A 143 -2.66 -11.99 3.31
CA ILE A 143 -4.00 -12.36 3.78
C ILE A 143 -4.05 -12.36 5.31
N ALA A 144 -3.10 -13.00 5.98
CA ALA A 144 -3.05 -13.03 7.44
C ALA A 144 -2.99 -11.62 8.03
N MET A 145 -2.17 -10.75 7.44
CA MET A 145 -2.07 -9.36 7.87
C MET A 145 -3.37 -8.57 7.61
N GLY A 146 -4.01 -8.77 6.45
CA GLY A 146 -5.29 -8.16 6.12
C GLY A 146 -6.43 -8.62 7.06
N TRP A 147 -6.42 -9.88 7.48
CA TRP A 147 -7.45 -10.46 8.32
C TRP A 147 -7.38 -10.04 9.80
N LEU A 148 -6.30 -9.39 10.24
CA LEU A 148 -6.23 -8.81 11.58
C LEU A 148 -7.32 -7.75 11.84
N CYS A 149 -7.97 -7.22 10.80
CA CYS A 149 -9.13 -6.34 10.96
C CYS A 149 -10.31 -7.01 11.68
N ILE A 150 -10.41 -8.34 11.67
CA ILE A 150 -11.47 -9.08 12.39
C ILE A 150 -11.43 -8.77 13.89
N VAL A 151 -10.23 -8.59 14.47
CA VAL A 151 -10.08 -8.24 15.89
C VAL A 151 -10.73 -6.89 16.22
N ALA A 152 -10.76 -5.99 15.23
CA ALA A 152 -11.30 -4.65 15.39
C ALA A 152 -12.72 -4.47 14.81
N ILE A 153 -13.31 -5.51 14.20
CA ILE A 153 -14.56 -5.36 13.44
C ILE A 153 -15.74 -4.92 14.32
N ALA A 154 -15.86 -5.49 15.53
CA ALA A 154 -16.93 -5.12 16.45
C ALA A 154 -16.81 -3.66 16.93
N PRO A 155 -15.64 -3.18 17.43
CA PRO A 155 -15.45 -1.77 17.73
C PRO A 155 -15.66 -0.84 16.53
N ILE A 156 -15.23 -1.23 15.32
CA ILE A 156 -15.42 -0.42 14.10
C ILE A 156 -16.91 -0.26 13.80
N ILE A 157 -17.70 -1.34 13.86
CA ILE A 157 -19.14 -1.30 13.64
C ILE A 157 -19.83 -0.35 14.64
N HIS A 158 -19.41 -0.39 15.91
CA HIS A 158 -19.98 0.47 16.94
C HIS A 158 -19.56 1.94 16.83
N SER A 159 -18.37 2.20 16.27
CA SER A 159 -17.82 3.56 16.16
C SER A 159 -18.28 4.29 14.89
N LEU A 160 -18.71 3.58 13.85
CA LEU A 160 -19.12 4.15 12.58
C LEU A 160 -20.64 4.34 12.51
N SER A 161 -21.09 5.43 11.86
CA SER A 161 -22.47 5.53 11.43
C SER A 161 -22.82 4.43 10.41
N LYS A 162 -24.10 4.05 10.30
CA LYS A 162 -24.55 3.05 9.31
C LYS A 162 -24.11 3.41 7.89
N THR A 163 -24.16 4.69 7.53
CA THR A 163 -23.72 5.18 6.22
C THR A 163 -22.22 5.02 6.03
N SER A 164 -21.43 5.40 7.05
CA SER A 164 -19.96 5.26 6.99
C SER A 164 -19.51 3.80 6.95
N PHE A 165 -20.21 2.94 7.67
CA PHE A 165 -19.96 1.50 7.62
C PHE A 165 -20.32 0.91 6.24
N GLY A 166 -21.41 1.36 5.62
CA GLY A 166 -21.78 0.96 4.25
C GLY A 166 -20.68 1.34 3.24
N TRP A 167 -20.11 2.53 3.35
CA TRP A 167 -18.99 2.93 2.48
C TRP A 167 -17.68 2.15 2.74
N LEU A 168 -17.48 1.64 3.94
CA LEU A 168 -16.33 0.78 4.25
C LEU A 168 -16.42 -0.60 3.61
N LEU A 169 -17.66 -1.09 3.37
CA LEU A 169 -17.93 -2.41 2.79
C LEU A 169 -18.07 -2.38 1.26
N ALA A 170 -18.27 -1.21 0.64
CA ALA A 170 -18.44 -1.04 -0.80
C ALA A 170 -17.10 -1.00 -1.54
#